data_cae1edebe8fa5c3886182607ac1d8dfe
#
_entry.id   cae1edebe8fa5c3886182607ac1d8dfe
#
_cell.length_a   1.000
_cell.length_b   1.000
_cell.length_c   1.000
_cell.angle_alpha   90.00
_cell.angle_beta   90.00
_cell.angle_gamma   90.00
#
_symmetry.space_group_name_H-M   'P 1'
#
loop_
_entity.id
_entity.type
_entity.pdbx_description
1 polymer ?
#
loop_
_entity_poly.entity_id
_entity_poly.type
_entity_poly.pdbx_seq_one_letter_code
_entity_poly.pdbx_strand_id
1 'polypeptide(L)'
;MFNLSRNVFRISRSLPTCQAWRSLFIQWSETPNPNSRKFVPGTSVLGTGTMDFQTKESTVISPLARNLFQIAGVAGVFLGPDFVTVTKTTDADWVVINPDVFACLMDFFTAGTPVVNDVYEEDAEEDENEDSTVSMIKELLDSRIRPTVQEDGGDVIFIDFKDGVVYLKMQGSCTSCPSSIVTLKHGVQNMLQFYIPEVESVEQVEDPVSQEAFDKTEAAISAANEEQEGQSTPTSGKLDR
;
A
#
# COMPACT_ATOMS: atom_id res chain seq x y z
N MET A 1 53.71 -18.67 -57.96
CA MET A 1 52.37 -18.11 -58.02
C MET A 1 51.83 -18.04 -56.63
N PHE A 2 51.93 -16.87 -55.98
CA PHE A 2 51.44 -16.65 -54.62
C PHE A 2 50.08 -15.98 -54.71
N ASN A 3 49.05 -16.64 -54.17
CA ASN A 3 47.65 -16.15 -54.17
C ASN A 3 47.43 -15.47 -52.80
N LEU A 4 47.40 -14.11 -52.78
CA LEU A 4 47.08 -13.32 -51.60
C LEU A 4 45.54 -13.21 -51.51
N SER A 5 44.96 -14.00 -50.60
CA SER A 5 43.56 -13.85 -50.21
C SER A 5 43.39 -12.62 -49.27
N ARG A 6 42.74 -11.55 -49.77
CA ARG A 6 42.42 -10.35 -48.99
C ARG A 6 41.17 -10.63 -48.15
N ASN A 7 41.36 -10.89 -46.84
CA ASN A 7 40.30 -10.86 -45.86
C ASN A 7 39.81 -9.43 -45.62
N VAL A 8 38.64 -9.10 -46.14
CA VAL A 8 37.95 -7.85 -45.86
C VAL A 8 37.15 -8.04 -44.56
N PHE A 9 37.71 -7.49 -43.47
CA PHE A 9 36.97 -7.41 -42.21
C PHE A 9 35.83 -6.40 -42.37
N ARG A 10 34.61 -6.88 -42.47
CA ARG A 10 33.40 -6.06 -42.46
C ARG A 10 33.06 -5.71 -41.02
N ILE A 11 33.46 -4.54 -40.57
CA ILE A 11 33.07 -3.98 -39.26
C ILE A 11 31.60 -3.57 -39.40
N SER A 12 30.75 -4.43 -38.88
CA SER A 12 29.31 -4.12 -38.69
C SER A 12 29.21 -3.10 -37.53
N ARG A 13 29.09 -1.82 -37.87
CA ARG A 13 28.70 -0.79 -36.90
C ARG A 13 27.23 -1.02 -36.58
N SER A 14 26.92 -1.69 -35.48
CA SER A 14 25.62 -1.61 -34.87
C SER A 14 25.37 -0.18 -34.43
N LEU A 15 24.48 0.51 -35.12
CA LEU A 15 23.96 1.80 -34.69
C LEU A 15 23.28 1.58 -33.33
N PRO A 16 23.55 2.44 -32.34
CA PRO A 16 22.79 2.36 -31.10
C PRO A 16 21.34 2.60 -31.46
N THR A 17 20.48 1.63 -31.16
CA THR A 17 19.02 1.76 -31.21
C THR A 17 18.68 2.96 -30.36
N CYS A 18 18.19 4.03 -31.00
CA CYS A 18 17.62 5.17 -30.29
C CYS A 18 16.46 4.63 -29.47
N GLN A 19 16.68 4.41 -28.20
CA GLN A 19 15.65 4.08 -27.24
C GLN A 19 14.68 5.26 -27.27
N ALA A 20 13.53 5.06 -27.87
CA ALA A 20 12.47 6.05 -27.91
C ALA A 20 12.20 6.45 -26.45
N TRP A 21 12.53 7.67 -26.09
CA TRP A 21 12.17 8.28 -24.81
C TRP A 21 10.64 8.30 -24.77
N ARG A 22 10.06 7.26 -24.18
CA ARG A 22 8.64 7.32 -23.84
C ARG A 22 8.53 8.43 -22.79
N SER A 23 7.90 9.53 -23.17
CA SER A 23 7.60 10.59 -22.22
C SER A 23 6.79 9.94 -21.09
N LEU A 24 7.38 9.85 -19.91
CA LEU A 24 6.72 9.34 -18.74
C LEU A 24 5.61 10.34 -18.38
N PHE A 25 4.37 9.94 -18.53
CA PHE A 25 3.23 10.77 -18.16
C PHE A 25 2.56 10.15 -16.94
N ILE A 26 2.80 10.73 -15.79
CA ILE A 26 2.21 10.28 -14.54
C ILE A 26 0.83 10.88 -14.41
N GLN A 27 -0.18 10.03 -14.32
CA GLN A 27 -1.54 10.42 -13.98
C GLN A 27 -1.77 10.23 -12.49
N TRP A 28 -2.70 10.98 -11.94
CA TRP A 28 -3.15 10.76 -10.57
C TRP A 28 -4.67 10.79 -10.51
N SER A 29 -5.24 10.11 -9.53
CA SER A 29 -6.65 10.10 -9.22
C SER A 29 -6.88 10.21 -7.72
N GLU A 30 -8.04 10.76 -7.37
CA GLU A 30 -8.51 10.72 -5.98
C GLU A 30 -8.90 9.29 -5.61
N THR A 31 -8.78 8.99 -4.34
CA THR A 31 -9.24 7.73 -3.75
C THR A 31 -10.40 8.03 -2.79
N PRO A 32 -11.19 7.03 -2.38
CA PRO A 32 -12.21 7.22 -1.35
C PRO A 32 -11.65 7.77 -0.03
N ASN A 33 -10.37 7.54 0.22
CA ASN A 33 -9.66 8.13 1.36
C ASN A 33 -9.09 9.52 0.97
N PRO A 34 -9.56 10.63 1.58
CA PRO A 34 -9.09 11.98 1.24
C PRO A 34 -7.61 12.20 1.57
N ASN A 35 -7.03 11.36 2.44
CA ASN A 35 -5.61 11.40 2.78
C ASN A 35 -4.74 10.56 1.84
N SER A 36 -5.32 9.83 0.89
CA SER A 36 -4.57 9.02 -0.08
C SER A 36 -4.82 9.49 -1.51
N ARG A 37 -3.80 9.35 -2.37
CA ARG A 37 -3.89 9.57 -3.81
C ARG A 37 -3.19 8.45 -4.55
N LYS A 38 -3.83 8.03 -5.64
CA LYS A 38 -3.29 7.02 -6.55
C LYS A 38 -2.55 7.70 -7.70
N PHE A 39 -1.33 7.30 -7.95
CA PHE A 39 -0.47 7.75 -9.05
C PHE A 39 -0.20 6.60 -9.99
N VAL A 40 -0.43 6.83 -11.29
CA VAL A 40 -0.20 5.83 -12.35
C VAL A 40 0.93 6.34 -13.24
N PRO A 41 2.14 5.79 -13.15
CA PRO A 41 3.32 6.27 -13.89
C PRO A 41 3.29 5.87 -15.37
N GLY A 42 2.31 5.08 -15.82
CA GLY A 42 2.23 4.59 -17.19
C GLY A 42 3.25 3.50 -17.53
N THR A 43 3.89 2.95 -16.53
CA THR A 43 4.80 1.80 -16.60
C THR A 43 4.51 0.85 -15.45
N SER A 44 4.95 -0.41 -15.59
CA SER A 44 4.82 -1.38 -14.52
C SER A 44 5.58 -0.91 -13.28
N VAL A 45 4.96 -1.06 -12.10
CA VAL A 45 5.57 -0.76 -10.79
C VAL A 45 6.08 -2.08 -10.18
N LEU A 46 5.20 -2.94 -9.70
CA LEU A 46 5.57 -4.29 -9.24
C LEU A 46 5.35 -5.36 -10.33
N GLY A 47 4.42 -5.11 -11.26
CA GLY A 47 4.00 -6.08 -12.28
C GLY A 47 2.97 -7.06 -11.75
N THR A 48 3.25 -7.74 -10.65
CA THR A 48 2.34 -8.65 -9.95
C THR A 48 2.41 -8.38 -8.44
N GLY A 49 1.32 -8.69 -7.73
CA GLY A 49 1.25 -8.50 -6.28
C GLY A 49 1.15 -7.03 -5.85
N THR A 50 1.18 -6.83 -4.56
CA THR A 50 1.07 -5.53 -3.91
C THR A 50 1.96 -5.46 -2.67
N MET A 51 2.46 -4.28 -2.31
CA MET A 51 3.26 -4.06 -1.12
C MET A 51 2.81 -2.81 -0.38
N ASP A 52 2.59 -2.92 0.93
CA ASP A 52 2.18 -1.82 1.80
C ASP A 52 3.29 -1.42 2.77
N PHE A 53 3.62 -0.14 2.79
CA PHE A 53 4.64 0.47 3.63
C PHE A 53 3.97 1.52 4.52
N GLN A 54 3.75 1.20 5.78
CA GLN A 54 3.12 2.09 6.75
C GLN A 54 4.15 2.83 7.62
N THR A 55 5.40 2.37 7.61
CA THR A 55 6.48 2.96 8.40
C THR A 55 7.75 3.12 7.54
N LYS A 56 8.61 4.04 7.97
CA LYS A 56 9.88 4.29 7.29
C LYS A 56 10.83 3.08 7.36
N GLU A 57 10.72 2.32 8.44
CA GLU A 57 11.53 1.13 8.69
C GLU A 57 11.20 -0.01 7.72
N SER A 58 9.94 -0.13 7.30
CA SER A 58 9.52 -1.16 6.34
C SER A 58 10.06 -0.92 4.92
N THR A 59 10.52 0.30 4.60
CA THR A 59 10.98 0.67 3.24
C THR A 59 12.35 0.12 2.84
N VAL A 60 13.00 -0.67 3.69
CA VAL A 60 14.36 -1.21 3.42
C VAL A 60 14.42 -1.99 2.11
N ILE A 61 13.34 -2.70 1.76
CA ILE A 61 13.24 -3.54 0.57
C ILE A 61 12.90 -2.75 -0.70
N SER A 62 12.34 -1.55 -0.59
CA SER A 62 11.93 -0.74 -1.75
C SER A 62 12.63 0.62 -1.79
N PRO A 63 13.55 0.83 -2.73
CA PRO A 63 14.15 2.14 -2.97
C PRO A 63 13.11 3.21 -3.31
N LEU A 64 12.05 2.87 -4.05
CA LEU A 64 10.97 3.78 -4.40
C LEU A 64 10.21 4.24 -3.15
N ALA A 65 9.74 3.31 -2.32
CA ALA A 65 9.04 3.63 -1.08
C ALA A 65 9.92 4.50 -0.16
N ARG A 66 11.20 4.17 -0.05
CA ARG A 66 12.16 4.94 0.74
C ARG A 66 12.27 6.40 0.28
N ASN A 67 12.33 6.63 -1.04
CA ASN A 67 12.42 7.98 -1.60
C ASN A 67 11.12 8.76 -1.32
N LEU A 68 9.96 8.13 -1.48
CA LEU A 68 8.67 8.76 -1.20
C LEU A 68 8.50 9.12 0.28
N PHE A 69 8.97 8.29 1.21
CA PHE A 69 8.97 8.59 2.64
C PHE A 69 9.94 9.70 3.08
N GLN A 70 10.82 10.17 2.19
CA GLN A 70 11.64 11.36 2.47
C GLN A 70 10.84 12.65 2.29
N ILE A 71 9.73 12.61 1.58
CA ILE A 71 8.86 13.77 1.37
C ILE A 71 8.12 14.06 2.67
N ALA A 72 8.26 15.31 3.15
CA ALA A 72 7.59 15.73 4.37
C ALA A 72 6.05 15.65 4.23
N GLY A 73 5.40 15.00 5.19
CA GLY A 73 3.96 14.81 5.18
C GLY A 73 3.49 13.49 4.54
N VAL A 74 4.37 12.64 4.02
CA VAL A 74 4.03 11.28 3.61
C VAL A 74 4.00 10.38 4.85
N ALA A 75 2.87 9.69 5.05
CA ALA A 75 2.61 8.78 6.16
C ALA A 75 2.61 7.30 5.73
N GLY A 76 2.27 7.01 4.46
CA GLY A 76 2.23 5.66 3.94
C GLY A 76 2.45 5.62 2.43
N VAL A 77 2.98 4.51 1.94
CA VAL A 77 3.19 4.23 0.52
C VAL A 77 2.72 2.82 0.24
N PHE A 78 1.85 2.67 -0.75
CA PHE A 78 1.38 1.38 -1.22
C PHE A 78 1.75 1.23 -2.69
N LEU A 79 2.37 0.12 -3.03
CA LEU A 79 2.78 -0.21 -4.40
C LEU A 79 1.86 -1.29 -4.94
N GLY A 80 1.25 -1.00 -6.08
CA GLY A 80 0.44 -1.96 -6.85
C GLY A 80 1.17 -2.44 -8.11
N PRO A 81 0.50 -3.22 -8.96
CA PRO A 81 1.10 -3.75 -10.19
C PRO A 81 1.57 -2.64 -11.15
N ASP A 82 0.79 -1.60 -11.32
CA ASP A 82 1.02 -0.50 -12.28
C ASP A 82 0.75 0.90 -11.68
N PHE A 83 0.58 0.98 -10.36
CA PHE A 83 0.29 2.22 -9.66
C PHE A 83 1.00 2.32 -8.31
N VAL A 84 1.05 3.54 -7.79
CA VAL A 84 1.56 3.88 -6.46
C VAL A 84 0.51 4.70 -5.74
N THR A 85 0.12 4.28 -4.54
CA THR A 85 -0.74 5.10 -3.67
C THR A 85 0.11 5.72 -2.58
N VAL A 86 0.00 7.03 -2.43
CA VAL A 86 0.67 7.78 -1.37
C VAL A 86 -0.39 8.27 -0.40
N THR A 87 -0.16 8.02 0.89
CA THR A 87 -1.01 8.50 1.99
C THR A 87 -0.26 9.59 2.75
N LYS A 88 -0.91 10.73 2.91
CA LYS A 88 -0.36 11.86 3.66
C LYS A 88 -0.81 11.86 5.12
N THR A 89 -0.09 12.56 5.98
CA THR A 89 -0.54 12.89 7.33
C THR A 89 -1.75 13.83 7.29
N THR A 90 -2.55 13.82 8.34
CA THR A 90 -3.81 14.62 8.38
C THR A 90 -3.58 16.12 8.31
N ASP A 91 -2.47 16.60 8.81
CA ASP A 91 -2.05 18.00 8.87
C ASP A 91 -1.35 18.49 7.60
N ALA A 92 -0.97 17.60 6.69
CA ALA A 92 -0.31 17.96 5.44
C ALA A 92 -1.31 18.30 4.32
N ASP A 93 -0.87 19.09 3.34
CA ASP A 93 -1.68 19.51 2.20
C ASP A 93 -1.17 18.90 0.89
N TRP A 94 -2.09 18.38 0.08
CA TRP A 94 -1.78 17.84 -1.24
C TRP A 94 -1.18 18.86 -2.20
N VAL A 95 -1.50 20.15 -2.05
CA VAL A 95 -0.92 21.21 -2.89
C VAL A 95 0.60 21.27 -2.72
N VAL A 96 1.08 20.98 -1.52
CA VAL A 96 2.52 20.98 -1.20
C VAL A 96 3.17 19.66 -1.60
N ILE A 97 2.54 18.53 -1.28
CA ILE A 97 3.13 17.19 -1.46
C ILE A 97 3.15 16.74 -2.93
N ASN A 98 2.09 17.03 -3.69
CA ASN A 98 1.96 16.53 -5.07
C ASN A 98 3.17 16.83 -5.96
N PRO A 99 3.70 18.08 -6.04
CA PRO A 99 4.84 18.37 -6.89
C PRO A 99 6.07 17.50 -6.54
N ASP A 100 6.31 17.26 -5.25
CA ASP A 100 7.44 16.48 -4.77
C ASP A 100 7.26 14.99 -5.09
N VAL A 101 6.03 14.46 -4.96
CA VAL A 101 5.71 13.08 -5.36
C VAL A 101 5.90 12.90 -6.87
N PHE A 102 5.40 13.83 -7.68
CA PHE A 102 5.61 13.78 -9.13
C PHE A 102 7.08 13.82 -9.51
N ALA A 103 7.86 14.71 -8.92
CA ALA A 103 9.29 14.82 -9.16
C ALA A 103 10.00 13.50 -8.77
N CYS A 104 9.72 12.98 -7.59
CA CYS A 104 10.28 11.72 -7.10
C CYS A 104 9.98 10.54 -8.04
N LEU A 105 8.71 10.38 -8.46
CA LEU A 105 8.29 9.30 -9.36
C LEU A 105 8.93 9.46 -10.74
N MET A 106 8.95 10.69 -11.30
CA MET A 106 9.58 10.95 -12.61
C MET A 106 11.06 10.63 -12.59
N ASP A 107 11.78 11.10 -11.59
CA ASP A 107 13.22 10.87 -11.45
C ASP A 107 13.50 9.36 -11.28
N PHE A 108 12.73 8.69 -10.44
CA PHE A 108 12.91 7.27 -10.16
C PHE A 108 12.71 6.40 -11.41
N PHE A 109 11.60 6.55 -12.11
CA PHE A 109 11.30 5.75 -13.30
C PHE A 109 12.17 6.14 -14.50
N THR A 110 12.62 7.40 -14.59
CA THR A 110 13.59 7.82 -15.62
C THR A 110 14.96 7.21 -15.37
N ALA A 111 15.37 7.10 -14.11
CA ALA A 111 16.64 6.46 -13.74
C ALA A 111 16.65 4.93 -13.99
N GLY A 112 15.46 4.30 -14.14
CA GLY A 112 15.34 2.85 -14.33
C GLY A 112 15.80 2.02 -13.13
N THR A 113 15.72 2.59 -11.94
CA THR A 113 16.06 1.89 -10.70
C THR A 113 15.00 0.82 -10.40
N PRO A 114 15.39 -0.38 -9.92
CA PRO A 114 14.41 -1.39 -9.53
C PRO A 114 13.55 -0.91 -8.37
N VAL A 115 12.24 -1.18 -8.46
CA VAL A 115 11.25 -0.74 -7.46
C VAL A 115 11.46 -1.47 -6.14
N VAL A 116 11.82 -2.75 -6.21
CA VAL A 116 12.11 -3.64 -5.09
C VAL A 116 13.48 -4.27 -5.31
N ASN A 117 14.23 -4.47 -4.25
CA ASN A 117 15.50 -5.21 -4.32
C ASN A 117 15.20 -6.71 -4.46
N ASP A 118 15.96 -7.42 -5.31
CA ASP A 118 15.79 -8.83 -5.73
C ASP A 118 15.81 -9.89 -4.58
N VAL A 119 15.60 -9.50 -3.33
CA VAL A 119 15.72 -10.38 -2.16
C VAL A 119 14.37 -10.94 -1.70
N TYR A 120 13.26 -10.52 -2.31
CA TYR A 120 11.91 -10.98 -1.94
C TYR A 120 11.22 -11.65 -3.12
N GLU A 121 11.49 -12.92 -3.31
CA GLU A 121 10.50 -13.84 -3.88
C GLU A 121 9.57 -14.19 -2.71
N GLU A 122 8.33 -13.70 -2.71
CA GLU A 122 7.29 -14.29 -1.88
C GLU A 122 7.08 -15.70 -2.42
N ASP A 123 7.62 -16.70 -1.72
CA ASP A 123 7.21 -18.09 -1.88
C ASP A 123 5.71 -18.14 -1.51
N ALA A 124 4.85 -18.03 -2.50
CA ALA A 124 3.46 -18.39 -2.37
C ALA A 124 3.44 -19.93 -2.19
N GLU A 125 3.53 -20.38 -0.95
CA GLU A 125 3.27 -21.77 -0.62
C GLU A 125 1.80 -22.05 -0.98
N GLU A 126 1.57 -22.65 -2.12
CA GLU A 126 0.29 -23.25 -2.47
C GLU A 126 0.15 -24.50 -1.58
N ASP A 127 -0.63 -24.37 -0.52
CA ASP A 127 -1.00 -25.50 0.33
C ASP A 127 -1.86 -26.48 -0.50
N GLU A 128 -1.28 -27.59 -0.94
CA GLU A 128 -1.95 -28.67 -1.70
C GLU A 128 -3.18 -29.30 -0.98
N ASN A 129 -3.45 -28.93 0.27
CA ASN A 129 -4.58 -29.38 1.10
C ASN A 129 -5.56 -28.26 1.46
N GLU A 130 -5.66 -27.21 0.65
CA GLU A 130 -6.56 -26.11 0.92
C GLU A 130 -8.04 -26.55 0.83
N ASP A 131 -8.84 -26.19 1.83
CA ASP A 131 -10.29 -26.46 1.83
C ASP A 131 -10.93 -25.80 0.58
N SER A 132 -11.82 -26.52 -0.09
CA SER A 132 -12.48 -26.05 -1.30
C SER A 132 -13.20 -24.72 -1.09
N THR A 133 -13.69 -24.45 0.14
CA THR A 133 -14.32 -23.18 0.53
C THR A 133 -13.29 -22.05 0.53
N VAL A 134 -12.11 -22.27 1.06
CA VAL A 134 -11.01 -21.28 1.09
C VAL A 134 -10.55 -20.94 -0.33
N SER A 135 -10.37 -21.94 -1.18
CA SER A 135 -10.05 -21.70 -2.60
C SER A 135 -11.10 -20.86 -3.31
N MET A 136 -12.41 -21.12 -3.07
CA MET A 136 -13.49 -20.32 -3.64
C MET A 136 -13.48 -18.87 -3.10
N ILE A 137 -13.19 -18.67 -1.81
CA ILE A 137 -13.08 -17.33 -1.22
C ILE A 137 -11.95 -16.56 -1.91
N LYS A 138 -10.77 -17.16 -2.03
CA LYS A 138 -9.61 -16.54 -2.70
C LYS A 138 -9.92 -16.17 -4.15
N GLU A 139 -10.52 -17.11 -4.92
CA GLU A 139 -10.90 -16.87 -6.31
C GLU A 139 -11.89 -15.70 -6.46
N LEU A 140 -12.89 -15.59 -5.58
CA LEU A 140 -13.86 -14.49 -5.59
C LEU A 140 -13.20 -13.16 -5.21
N LEU A 141 -12.31 -13.16 -4.23
CA LEU A 141 -11.54 -11.99 -3.86
C LEU A 141 -10.71 -11.50 -5.05
N ASP A 142 -9.98 -12.40 -5.71
CA ASP A 142 -9.08 -12.07 -6.80
C ASP A 142 -9.81 -11.63 -8.07
N SER A 143 -10.93 -12.32 -8.41
CA SER A 143 -11.64 -12.07 -9.66
C SER A 143 -12.62 -10.91 -9.62
N ARG A 144 -13.19 -10.59 -8.45
CA ARG A 144 -14.29 -9.64 -8.31
C ARG A 144 -13.98 -8.45 -7.42
N ILE A 145 -13.29 -8.65 -6.32
CA ILE A 145 -13.10 -7.64 -5.28
C ILE A 145 -11.80 -6.88 -5.51
N ARG A 146 -10.69 -7.59 -5.67
CA ARG A 146 -9.36 -6.99 -5.83
C ARG A 146 -9.28 -5.98 -6.99
N PRO A 147 -9.84 -6.22 -8.19
CA PRO A 147 -9.79 -5.22 -9.26
C PRO A 147 -10.43 -3.90 -8.87
N THR A 148 -11.62 -3.93 -8.22
CA THR A 148 -12.32 -2.72 -7.78
C THR A 148 -11.56 -1.99 -6.68
N VAL A 149 -11.00 -2.73 -5.72
CA VAL A 149 -10.22 -2.16 -4.62
C VAL A 149 -8.91 -1.54 -5.13
N GLN A 150 -8.29 -2.15 -6.12
CA GLN A 150 -7.09 -1.62 -6.77
C GLN A 150 -7.41 -0.38 -7.62
N GLU A 151 -8.60 -0.28 -8.22
CA GLU A 151 -9.06 0.97 -8.86
C GLU A 151 -9.09 2.13 -7.86
N ASP A 152 -9.48 1.86 -6.61
CA ASP A 152 -9.51 2.80 -5.51
C ASP A 152 -8.12 3.01 -4.83
N GLY A 153 -7.08 2.34 -5.31
CA GLY A 153 -5.70 2.51 -4.85
C GLY A 153 -5.34 1.74 -3.57
N GLY A 154 -6.08 0.67 -3.27
CA GLY A 154 -5.81 -0.26 -2.17
C GLY A 154 -5.74 -1.69 -2.62
N ASP A 155 -5.75 -2.62 -1.67
CA ASP A 155 -5.87 -4.06 -1.88
C ASP A 155 -6.51 -4.76 -0.68
N VAL A 156 -6.97 -6.00 -0.90
CA VAL A 156 -7.53 -6.89 0.11
C VAL A 156 -6.82 -8.22 0.06
N ILE A 157 -6.24 -8.63 1.19
CA ILE A 157 -5.53 -9.89 1.34
C ILE A 157 -6.35 -10.83 2.21
N PHE A 158 -6.52 -12.07 1.75
CA PHE A 158 -7.08 -13.15 2.55
C PHE A 158 -6.07 -13.56 3.63
N ILE A 159 -6.53 -13.68 4.88
CA ILE A 159 -5.69 -14.13 6.00
C ILE A 159 -6.11 -15.52 6.45
N ASP A 160 -7.42 -15.72 6.75
CA ASP A 160 -7.90 -16.99 7.29
C ASP A 160 -9.41 -17.14 7.11
N PHE A 161 -9.91 -18.36 7.25
CA PHE A 161 -11.33 -18.67 7.32
C PHE A 161 -11.58 -19.65 8.47
N LYS A 162 -12.32 -19.23 9.48
CA LYS A 162 -12.66 -20.03 10.66
C LYS A 162 -14.08 -19.81 11.12
N ASP A 163 -14.79 -20.89 11.42
CA ASP A 163 -16.14 -20.85 12.01
C ASP A 163 -17.13 -19.95 11.25
N GLY A 164 -17.05 -19.95 9.89
CA GLY A 164 -17.87 -19.10 9.04
C GLY A 164 -17.40 -17.65 8.94
N VAL A 165 -16.31 -17.27 9.59
CA VAL A 165 -15.75 -15.91 9.57
C VAL A 165 -14.54 -15.85 8.62
N VAL A 166 -14.60 -14.94 7.64
CA VAL A 166 -13.49 -14.65 6.75
C VAL A 166 -12.68 -13.50 7.32
N TYR A 167 -11.41 -13.72 7.54
CA TYR A 167 -10.47 -12.70 8.03
C TYR A 167 -9.71 -12.10 6.85
N LEU A 168 -9.81 -10.78 6.70
CA LEU A 168 -9.20 -10.03 5.61
C LEU A 168 -8.30 -8.93 6.18
N LYS A 169 -7.16 -8.69 5.50
CA LYS A 169 -6.31 -7.53 5.74
C LYS A 169 -6.51 -6.53 4.61
N MET A 170 -6.81 -5.29 4.95
CA MET A 170 -6.94 -4.20 4.00
C MET A 170 -5.63 -3.42 3.91
N GLN A 171 -5.25 -2.98 2.70
CA GLN A 171 -4.00 -2.27 2.44
C GLN A 171 -4.21 -1.01 1.59
N GLY A 172 -3.20 -0.13 1.59
CA GLY A 172 -3.19 1.08 0.79
C GLY A 172 -4.23 2.10 1.22
N SER A 173 -5.01 2.66 0.27
CA SER A 173 -6.05 3.67 0.56
C SER A 173 -7.14 3.16 1.50
N CYS A 174 -7.32 1.84 1.61
CA CYS A 174 -8.41 1.22 2.38
C CYS A 174 -8.13 1.17 3.88
N THR A 175 -6.89 1.35 4.34
CA THR A 175 -6.51 1.20 5.75
C THR A 175 -6.95 2.35 6.66
N SER A 176 -7.03 3.58 6.14
CA SER A 176 -7.12 4.79 6.97
C SER A 176 -8.47 5.52 6.89
N CYS A 177 -9.49 4.95 6.24
CA CYS A 177 -10.79 5.62 6.08
C CYS A 177 -11.91 4.83 6.75
N PRO A 178 -12.41 5.22 7.94
CA PRO A 178 -13.43 4.48 8.67
C PRO A 178 -14.72 4.24 7.88
N SER A 179 -15.13 5.20 7.04
CA SER A 179 -16.34 5.07 6.22
C SER A 179 -16.14 4.08 5.05
N SER A 180 -14.96 4.07 4.43
CA SER A 180 -14.63 3.14 3.35
C SER A 180 -14.49 1.72 3.88
N ILE A 181 -13.88 1.54 5.04
CA ILE A 181 -13.71 0.22 5.70
C ILE A 181 -15.09 -0.44 5.92
N VAL A 182 -16.03 0.28 6.52
CA VAL A 182 -17.38 -0.26 6.80
C VAL A 182 -18.11 -0.61 5.51
N THR A 183 -18.07 0.28 4.51
CA THR A 183 -18.74 0.07 3.23
C THR A 183 -18.12 -1.09 2.45
N LEU A 184 -16.78 -1.16 2.41
CA LEU A 184 -16.06 -2.24 1.73
C LEU A 184 -16.27 -3.58 2.45
N LYS A 185 -16.19 -3.61 3.78
CA LYS A 185 -16.46 -4.81 4.59
C LYS A 185 -17.87 -5.38 4.29
N HIS A 186 -18.89 -4.53 4.31
CA HIS A 186 -20.25 -4.96 3.98
C HIS A 186 -20.40 -5.40 2.52
N GLY A 187 -19.76 -4.71 1.58
CA GLY A 187 -19.77 -5.08 0.16
C GLY A 187 -19.14 -6.44 -0.08
N VAL A 188 -17.96 -6.68 0.50
CA VAL A 188 -17.26 -7.96 0.44
C VAL A 188 -18.07 -9.06 1.12
N GLN A 189 -18.59 -8.81 2.32
CA GLN A 189 -19.43 -9.77 3.06
C GLN A 189 -20.65 -10.19 2.24
N ASN A 190 -21.42 -9.25 1.73
CA ASN A 190 -22.60 -9.54 0.93
C ASN A 190 -22.26 -10.36 -0.33
N MET A 191 -21.15 -10.07 -0.97
CA MET A 191 -20.71 -10.81 -2.15
C MET A 191 -20.29 -12.23 -1.79
N LEU A 192 -19.47 -12.41 -0.76
CA LEU A 192 -19.03 -13.74 -0.32
C LEU A 192 -20.22 -14.58 0.13
N GLN A 193 -21.15 -14.06 0.93
CA GLN A 193 -22.36 -14.76 1.38
C GLN A 193 -23.27 -15.16 0.22
N PHE A 194 -23.31 -14.38 -0.85
CA PHE A 194 -24.12 -14.70 -2.02
C PHE A 194 -23.62 -15.94 -2.77
N TYR A 195 -22.30 -16.10 -2.86
CA TYR A 195 -21.67 -17.21 -3.60
C TYR A 195 -21.30 -18.39 -2.72
N ILE A 196 -21.01 -18.14 -1.45
CA ILE A 196 -20.50 -19.13 -0.48
C ILE A 196 -21.37 -19.08 0.78
N PRO A 197 -22.38 -19.97 0.89
CA PRO A 197 -23.33 -19.98 2.02
C PRO A 197 -22.66 -20.25 3.38
N GLU A 198 -21.48 -20.84 3.39
CA GLU A 198 -20.68 -21.13 4.59
C GLU A 198 -20.10 -19.86 5.23
N VAL A 199 -20.07 -18.73 4.51
CA VAL A 199 -19.59 -17.47 5.04
C VAL A 199 -20.68 -16.75 5.81
N GLU A 200 -20.51 -16.62 7.11
CA GLU A 200 -21.43 -15.90 7.99
C GLU A 200 -21.07 -14.43 8.17
N SER A 201 -19.78 -14.13 8.23
CA SER A 201 -19.29 -12.75 8.40
C SER A 201 -17.89 -12.55 7.84
N VAL A 202 -17.52 -11.27 7.70
CA VAL A 202 -16.18 -10.84 7.30
C VAL A 202 -15.61 -9.95 8.40
N GLU A 203 -14.39 -10.20 8.82
CA GLU A 203 -13.66 -9.38 9.79
C GLU A 203 -12.35 -8.88 9.23
N GLN A 204 -12.02 -7.64 9.61
CA GLN A 204 -10.73 -7.05 9.28
C GLN A 204 -9.73 -7.38 10.37
N VAL A 205 -8.55 -7.85 9.95
CA VAL A 205 -7.39 -8.01 10.84
C VAL A 205 -6.48 -6.81 10.64
N GLU A 206 -6.14 -6.15 11.73
CA GLU A 206 -5.12 -5.10 11.75
C GLU A 206 -3.76 -5.71 12.10
N ASP A 207 -2.67 -5.14 11.59
CA ASP A 207 -1.34 -5.63 11.95
C ASP A 207 -1.11 -5.44 13.46
N PRO A 208 -0.58 -6.44 14.17
CA PRO A 208 -0.34 -6.33 15.61
C PRO A 208 0.60 -5.17 15.97
N VAL A 209 1.45 -4.74 15.04
CA VAL A 209 2.34 -3.58 15.23
C VAL A 209 1.55 -2.26 15.28
N SER A 210 0.47 -2.13 14.53
CA SER A 210 -0.39 -0.94 14.56
C SER A 210 -1.29 -0.92 15.79
N GLN A 211 -1.79 -2.06 16.23
CA GLN A 211 -2.57 -2.18 17.47
C GLN A 211 -1.74 -1.85 18.72
N GLU A 212 -0.52 -2.39 18.84
CA GLU A 212 0.37 -2.04 19.96
C GLU A 212 0.75 -0.56 20.00
N ALA A 213 0.87 0.10 18.85
CA ALA A 213 1.13 1.54 18.78
C ALA A 213 -0.10 2.34 19.20
N PHE A 214 -1.29 1.91 18.81
CA PHE A 214 -2.57 2.56 19.15
C PHE A 214 -2.87 2.41 20.64
N ASP A 215 -2.76 1.19 21.17
CA ASP A 215 -2.96 0.89 22.60
C ASP A 215 -1.98 1.66 23.51
N LYS A 216 -0.72 1.80 23.09
CA LYS A 216 0.27 2.63 23.80
C LYS A 216 -0.09 4.11 23.78
N THR A 217 -0.69 4.59 22.68
CA THR A 217 -1.10 5.99 22.56
C THR A 217 -2.36 6.26 23.38
N GLU A 218 -3.35 5.37 23.38
CA GLU A 218 -4.54 5.48 24.22
C GLU A 218 -4.19 5.39 25.71
N ALA A 219 -3.32 4.45 26.08
CA ALA A 219 -2.84 4.32 27.45
C ALA A 219 -2.09 5.59 27.92
N ALA A 220 -1.30 6.22 27.04
CA ALA A 220 -0.60 7.46 27.35
C ALA A 220 -1.56 8.66 27.50
N ILE A 221 -2.61 8.73 26.68
CA ILE A 221 -3.63 9.78 26.75
C ILE A 221 -4.49 9.63 28.01
N SER A 222 -4.90 8.40 28.35
CA SER A 222 -5.68 8.14 29.58
C SER A 222 -4.87 8.46 30.83
N ALA A 223 -3.59 8.09 30.88
CA ALA A 223 -2.71 8.42 31.99
C ALA A 223 -2.49 9.94 32.14
N ALA A 224 -2.36 10.67 31.05
CA ALA A 224 -2.22 12.13 31.06
C ALA A 224 -3.51 12.84 31.53
N ASN A 225 -4.69 12.27 31.23
CA ASN A 225 -5.97 12.83 31.69
C ASN A 225 -6.20 12.57 33.20
N GLU A 226 -5.78 11.43 33.74
CA GLU A 226 -5.87 11.14 35.17
C GLU A 226 -4.96 12.04 36.02
N GLU A 227 -3.79 12.43 35.49
CA GLU A 227 -2.90 13.39 36.18
C GLU A 227 -3.46 14.82 36.23
N GLN A 228 -4.31 15.21 35.26
CA GLN A 228 -4.94 16.53 35.26
C GLN A 228 -6.17 16.63 36.17
N GLU A 229 -6.92 15.55 36.37
CA GLU A 229 -8.05 15.54 37.32
C GLU A 229 -7.60 15.49 38.80
N GLY A 230 -6.41 14.99 39.08
CA GLY A 230 -5.88 14.91 40.45
C GLY A 230 -5.41 16.25 41.05
N GLN A 231 -5.31 17.35 40.26
CA GLN A 231 -4.80 18.65 40.74
C GLN A 231 -5.85 19.71 41.02
N SER A 232 -7.13 19.42 40.89
CA SER A 232 -8.21 20.38 41.18
C SER A 232 -8.88 20.10 42.54
N THR A 233 -8.16 20.29 43.66
CA THR A 233 -8.79 20.45 44.97
C THR A 233 -9.11 21.92 45.24
N PRO A 234 -10.37 22.30 45.47
CA PRO A 234 -10.69 23.65 45.81
C PRO A 234 -10.27 23.99 47.24
N THR A 235 -9.34 24.90 47.39
CA THR A 235 -9.02 25.51 48.69
C THR A 235 -10.23 26.29 49.20
N SER A 236 -10.97 25.70 50.12
CA SER A 236 -12.03 26.37 50.85
C SER A 236 -11.42 27.46 51.75
N GLY A 237 -11.42 28.67 51.27
CA GLY A 237 -11.12 29.88 52.07
C GLY A 237 -12.23 30.17 53.04
N LYS A 238 -11.98 29.88 54.33
CA LYS A 238 -12.79 30.25 55.49
C LYS A 238 -12.67 31.76 55.72
N LEU A 239 -13.72 32.48 55.43
CA LEU A 239 -13.84 33.90 55.81
C LEU A 239 -14.42 33.98 57.21
N ASP A 240 -13.58 34.31 58.21
CA ASP A 240 -14.01 34.74 59.52
C ASP A 240 -13.85 36.28 59.61
N ARG A 241 -15.02 36.97 59.81
CA ARG A 241 -15.26 38.34 60.30
C ARG A 241 -14.71 39.53 59.53
#